data_6992c926b144017e1f062a865b13414a
#
_entry.id   6992c926b144017e1f062a865b13414a
#
_cell.length_a   1.000
_cell.length_b   1.000
_cell.length_c   1.000
_cell.angle_alpha   90.00
_cell.angle_beta   90.00
_cell.angle_gamma   90.00
#
_symmetry.space_group_name_H-M   'P 1'
#
loop_
_entity.id
_entity.type
_entity.pdbx_description
1 polymer ?
#
loop_
_entity_poly.entity_id
_entity_poly.type
_entity_poly.pdbx_seq_one_letter_code
_entity_poly.pdbx_strand_id
1 'polypeptide(L)'
;MAGTWNVEITFANEQHHSLRFEAQGDGKGSLLLTDPAAKAWGAAKISEAKWSRGEGNAVTFSGPVEFLLGNVGRDPGTLTCKGKLESADLISGEVEFSPSVGDRPSKHGTFKAVRGGT
;
A
#
# COMPACT_ATOMS: atom_id res chain seq x y z
N MET A 1 -0.50 11.41 -11.78
CA MET A 1 -0.49 10.24 -10.85
C MET A 1 0.27 9.03 -11.41
N ALA A 2 0.26 8.81 -12.70
CA ALA A 2 0.99 7.67 -13.27
C ALA A 2 2.48 7.70 -12.92
N GLY A 3 3.05 6.53 -12.66
CA GLY A 3 4.46 6.37 -12.29
C GLY A 3 4.65 5.46 -11.10
N THR A 4 5.87 5.44 -10.58
CA THR A 4 6.26 4.61 -9.45
C THR A 4 6.25 5.43 -8.16
N TRP A 5 5.64 4.87 -7.12
CA TRP A 5 5.53 5.51 -5.82
C TRP A 5 6.08 4.58 -4.74
N ASN A 6 6.91 5.12 -3.87
CA ASN A 6 7.40 4.41 -2.69
C ASN A 6 6.48 4.77 -1.53
N VAL A 7 5.80 3.77 -0.99
CA VAL A 7 4.77 3.96 0.03
C VAL A 7 5.28 3.45 1.37
N GLU A 8 5.20 4.30 2.38
CA GLU A 8 5.50 3.93 3.76
C GLU A 8 4.21 4.01 4.56
N ILE A 9 3.93 2.94 5.28
CA ILE A 9 2.71 2.78 6.06
C ILE A 9 3.06 2.64 7.52
N THR A 10 2.34 3.36 8.37
CA THR A 10 2.43 3.22 9.82
C THR A 10 1.04 2.94 10.35
N PHE A 11 0.84 1.75 10.90
CA PHE A 11 -0.43 1.38 11.54
C PHE A 11 -0.49 1.90 12.97
N ALA A 12 -1.72 1.97 13.52
CA ALA A 12 -1.95 2.46 14.87
C ALA A 12 -1.21 1.68 15.96
N ASN A 13 -0.85 0.42 15.69
CA ASN A 13 -0.06 -0.42 16.61
C ASN A 13 1.45 -0.26 16.41
N GLU A 14 1.89 0.81 15.77
CA GLU A 14 3.28 1.14 15.47
C GLU A 14 3.98 0.18 14.50
N GLN A 15 3.24 -0.68 13.83
CA GLN A 15 3.82 -1.49 12.77
C GLN A 15 4.09 -0.65 11.53
N HIS A 16 5.26 -0.84 10.94
CA HIS A 16 5.68 -0.13 9.73
C HIS A 16 5.84 -1.11 8.58
N HIS A 17 5.37 -0.71 7.42
CA HIS A 17 5.52 -1.50 6.21
C HIS A 17 5.90 -0.58 5.05
N SER A 18 6.67 -1.10 4.13
CA SER A 18 7.06 -0.39 2.91
C SER A 18 6.60 -1.17 1.70
N LEU A 19 6.11 -0.46 0.71
CA LEU A 19 5.75 -1.09 -0.56
C LEU A 19 5.96 -0.12 -1.71
N ARG A 20 5.98 -0.68 -2.91
CA ARG A 20 6.03 0.11 -4.14
C ARG A 20 4.68 0.00 -4.82
N PHE A 21 4.13 1.14 -5.18
CA PHE A 21 2.93 1.23 -5.98
C PHE A 21 3.30 1.79 -7.36
N GLU A 22 2.93 1.05 -8.40
CA GLU A 22 3.09 1.54 -9.77
C GLU A 22 1.71 1.86 -10.31
N ALA A 23 1.49 3.10 -10.72
CA ALA A 23 0.24 3.57 -11.27
C ALA A 23 0.34 3.67 -12.79
N GLN A 24 -0.57 3.01 -13.48
CA GLN A 24 -0.71 3.12 -14.93
C GLN A 24 -1.80 4.15 -15.25
N GLY A 25 -1.79 4.69 -16.46
CA GLY A 25 -2.68 5.78 -16.81
C GLY A 25 -4.17 5.45 -16.92
N ASP A 26 -4.53 4.17 -16.84
CA ASP A 26 -5.91 3.69 -17.04
C ASP A 26 -6.60 3.32 -15.72
N GLY A 27 -6.07 3.74 -14.59
CA GLY A 27 -6.63 3.40 -13.29
C GLY A 27 -6.18 2.05 -12.76
N LYS A 28 -5.29 1.40 -13.44
CA LYS A 28 -4.69 0.14 -13.02
C LYS A 28 -3.31 0.38 -12.43
N GLY A 29 -2.81 -0.60 -11.70
CA GLY A 29 -1.47 -0.52 -11.15
C GLY A 29 -1.07 -1.82 -10.51
N SER A 30 0.02 -1.76 -9.76
CA SER A 30 0.54 -2.92 -9.05
C SER A 30 1.11 -2.51 -7.70
N LEU A 31 1.08 -3.45 -6.76
CA LEU A 31 1.66 -3.31 -5.43
C LEU A 31 2.74 -4.37 -5.24
N LEU A 32 3.86 -3.98 -4.67
CA LEU A 32 4.96 -4.89 -4.34
C LEU A 32 5.48 -4.53 -2.96
N LEU A 33 5.43 -5.48 -2.02
CA LEU A 33 6.01 -5.28 -0.69
C LEU A 33 7.52 -5.18 -0.82
N THR A 34 8.08 -4.12 -0.25
CA THR A 34 9.53 -3.88 -0.27
C THR A 34 10.17 -4.05 1.11
N ASP A 35 9.41 -4.50 2.10
CA ASP A 35 9.95 -4.80 3.42
C ASP A 35 11.08 -5.84 3.30
N PRO A 36 12.20 -5.65 4.01
CA PRO A 36 13.30 -6.63 3.94
C PRO A 36 12.87 -8.04 4.34
N ALA A 37 11.99 -8.16 5.33
CA ALA A 37 11.47 -9.46 5.76
C ALA A 37 10.67 -10.14 4.64
N ALA A 38 9.86 -9.38 3.89
CA ALA A 38 9.08 -9.93 2.80
C ALA A 38 9.97 -10.49 1.69
N LYS A 39 11.06 -9.80 1.39
CA LYS A 39 12.03 -10.27 0.39
C LYS A 39 12.74 -11.54 0.87
N ALA A 40 13.15 -11.57 2.14
CA ALA A 40 13.87 -12.71 2.70
C ALA A 40 13.02 -13.99 2.70
N TRP A 41 11.72 -13.86 2.91
CA TRP A 41 10.81 -15.00 2.98
C TRP A 41 10.10 -15.29 1.64
N GLY A 42 10.47 -14.59 0.58
CA GLY A 42 9.85 -14.80 -0.72
C GLY A 42 8.41 -14.31 -0.82
N ALA A 43 7.98 -13.45 0.09
CA ALA A 43 6.63 -12.90 0.10
C ALA A 43 6.48 -11.63 -0.76
N ALA A 44 7.58 -11.15 -1.32
CA ALA A 44 7.58 -9.97 -2.17
C ALA A 44 7.06 -10.31 -3.56
N LYS A 45 5.74 -10.33 -3.71
CA LYS A 45 5.08 -10.64 -4.99
C LYS A 45 4.34 -9.42 -5.49
N ILE A 46 4.38 -9.22 -6.81
CA ILE A 46 3.63 -8.15 -7.44
C ILE A 46 2.16 -8.55 -7.46
N SER A 47 1.30 -7.66 -6.97
CA SER A 47 -0.15 -7.85 -6.96
C SER A 47 -0.81 -6.75 -7.77
N GLU A 48 -1.91 -7.09 -8.45
CA GLU A 48 -2.67 -6.10 -9.19
C GLU A 48 -3.33 -5.11 -8.23
N ALA A 49 -3.31 -3.84 -8.60
CA ALA A 49 -3.93 -2.78 -7.82
C ALA A 49 -4.78 -1.90 -8.72
N LYS A 50 -5.61 -1.08 -8.08
CA LYS A 50 -6.43 -0.09 -8.77
C LYS A 50 -6.24 1.25 -8.10
N TRP A 51 -6.33 2.31 -8.87
CA TRP A 51 -6.28 3.66 -8.31
C TRP A 51 -7.29 4.54 -9.02
N SER A 52 -7.71 5.59 -8.32
CA SER A 52 -8.59 6.57 -8.89
C SER A 52 -8.28 7.95 -8.30
N ARG A 53 -8.64 8.99 -9.04
CA ARG A 53 -8.58 10.35 -8.55
C ARG A 53 -9.98 10.87 -8.36
N GLY A 54 -10.20 11.47 -7.18
CA GLY A 54 -11.46 12.14 -6.88
C GLY A 54 -11.36 13.63 -7.15
N GLU A 55 -12.30 14.38 -6.61
CA GLU A 55 -12.30 15.83 -6.74
C GLU A 55 -11.09 16.46 -6.07
N GLY A 56 -10.61 17.52 -6.67
CA GLY A 56 -9.41 18.19 -6.20
C GLY A 56 -8.19 17.27 -6.33
N ASN A 57 -7.48 17.10 -5.23
CA ASN A 57 -6.26 16.29 -5.18
C ASN A 57 -6.47 14.93 -4.53
N ALA A 58 -7.70 14.49 -4.33
CA ALA A 58 -7.98 13.20 -3.69
C ALA A 58 -7.46 12.05 -4.56
N VAL A 59 -6.82 11.09 -3.91
CA VAL A 59 -6.27 9.89 -4.55
C VAL A 59 -6.63 8.68 -3.70
N THR A 60 -7.11 7.62 -4.33
CA THR A 60 -7.37 6.34 -3.66
C THR A 60 -6.71 5.24 -4.48
N PHE A 61 -5.96 4.37 -3.80
CA PHE A 61 -5.45 3.17 -4.44
C PHE A 61 -5.61 1.98 -3.50
N SER A 62 -5.82 0.82 -4.07
CA SER A 62 -6.06 -0.40 -3.30
C SER A 62 -5.62 -1.63 -4.07
N GLY A 63 -5.34 -2.70 -3.35
CA GLY A 63 -4.99 -3.97 -3.94
C GLY A 63 -4.76 -5.03 -2.86
N PRO A 64 -4.66 -6.30 -3.28
CA PRO A 64 -4.36 -7.38 -2.35
C PRO A 64 -2.89 -7.36 -1.94
N VAL A 65 -2.63 -7.60 -0.66
CA VAL A 65 -1.27 -7.72 -0.13
C VAL A 65 -1.23 -8.84 0.90
N GLU A 66 -0.03 -9.38 1.15
CA GLU A 66 0.21 -10.32 2.22
C GLU A 66 1.30 -9.77 3.11
N PHE A 67 0.96 -9.40 4.35
CA PHE A 67 1.95 -9.03 5.33
C PHE A 67 2.46 -10.25 6.07
N LEU A 68 3.70 -10.20 6.54
CA LEU A 68 4.24 -11.28 7.36
C LEU A 68 3.83 -11.10 8.82
N LEU A 69 3.48 -12.23 9.45
CA LEU A 69 3.16 -12.28 10.88
C LEU A 69 4.36 -12.87 11.63
N GLY A 70 5.45 -12.11 11.71
CA GLY A 70 6.68 -12.61 12.31
C GLY A 70 7.18 -13.85 11.59
N ASN A 71 7.41 -14.93 12.33
CA ASN A 71 7.89 -16.20 11.77
C ASN A 71 6.79 -17.24 11.59
N VAL A 72 5.51 -16.89 11.81
CA VAL A 72 4.45 -17.88 11.93
C VAL A 72 3.44 -17.87 10.79
N GLY A 73 3.57 -17.01 9.82
CA GLY A 73 2.63 -17.04 8.70
C GLY A 73 2.51 -15.72 8.00
N ARG A 74 1.48 -15.65 7.16
CA ARG A 74 1.18 -14.50 6.33
C ARG A 74 -0.22 -14.00 6.62
N ASP A 75 -0.41 -12.70 6.45
CA ASP A 75 -1.69 -12.05 6.69
C ASP A 75 -2.20 -11.48 5.36
N PRO A 76 -2.90 -12.29 4.56
CA PRO A 76 -3.45 -11.79 3.30
C PRO A 76 -4.67 -10.92 3.53
N GLY A 77 -4.84 -9.92 2.69
CA GLY A 77 -5.98 -9.03 2.79
C GLY A 77 -5.94 -7.96 1.72
N THR A 78 -6.82 -6.97 1.87
CA THR A 78 -6.91 -5.84 0.96
C THR A 78 -6.40 -4.59 1.64
N LEU A 79 -5.45 -3.93 0.99
CA LEU A 79 -4.93 -2.64 1.45
C LEU A 79 -5.61 -1.53 0.67
N THR A 80 -6.17 -0.55 1.38
CA THR A 80 -6.79 0.61 0.77
C THR A 80 -6.14 1.86 1.32
N CYS A 81 -5.61 2.70 0.43
CA CYS A 81 -4.98 3.95 0.79
C CYS A 81 -5.80 5.11 0.24
N LYS A 82 -6.26 5.98 1.13
CA LYS A 82 -7.03 7.18 0.76
C LYS A 82 -6.28 8.40 1.24
N GLY A 83 -5.89 9.25 0.31
CA GLY A 83 -5.12 10.42 0.65
C GLY A 83 -5.29 11.55 -0.33
N LYS A 84 -4.36 12.49 -0.26
CA LYS A 84 -4.35 13.65 -1.14
C LYS A 84 -2.97 13.84 -1.73
N LEU A 85 -2.95 14.24 -2.98
CA LEU A 85 -1.73 14.65 -3.66
C LEU A 85 -1.34 16.03 -3.12
N GLU A 86 -0.35 16.08 -2.26
CA GLU A 86 0.12 17.33 -1.64
C GLU A 86 1.05 18.09 -2.55
N SER A 87 1.73 17.37 -3.44
CA SER A 87 2.55 17.95 -4.48
C SER A 87 2.60 16.95 -5.63
N ALA A 88 3.30 17.27 -6.70
CA ALA A 88 3.46 16.37 -7.84
C ALA A 88 4.11 15.04 -7.44
N ASP A 89 4.85 15.01 -6.33
CA ASP A 89 5.67 13.87 -5.91
C ASP A 89 5.30 13.32 -4.54
N LEU A 90 4.23 13.81 -3.92
CA LEU A 90 3.88 13.40 -2.56
C LEU A 90 2.39 13.21 -2.39
N ILE A 91 2.01 12.01 -1.90
CA ILE A 91 0.66 11.69 -1.49
C ILE A 91 0.71 11.30 -0.01
N SER A 92 -0.23 11.77 0.78
CA SER A 92 -0.36 11.35 2.17
C SER A 92 -1.82 11.21 2.56
N GLY A 93 -2.08 10.39 3.58
CA GLY A 93 -3.45 10.18 4.04
C GLY A 93 -3.57 8.99 4.96
N GLU A 94 -4.70 8.34 4.89
CA GLU A 94 -5.04 7.21 5.75
C GLU A 94 -4.99 5.90 4.98
N VAL A 95 -4.66 4.83 5.69
CA VAL A 95 -4.60 3.49 5.13
C VAL A 95 -5.42 2.54 6.00
N GLU A 96 -6.08 1.61 5.34
CA GLU A 96 -6.82 0.54 5.99
C GLU A 96 -6.40 -0.80 5.40
N PHE A 97 -6.12 -1.76 6.26
CA PHE A 97 -5.87 -3.13 5.84
C PHE A 97 -6.98 -4.02 6.37
N SER A 98 -7.71 -4.66 5.45
CA SER A 98 -8.80 -5.59 5.79
C SER A 98 -8.32 -7.02 5.57
N PRO A 99 -8.04 -7.78 6.65
CA PRO A 99 -7.63 -9.17 6.50
C PRO A 99 -8.72 -10.00 5.82
N SER A 100 -8.32 -10.87 4.91
CA SER A 100 -9.26 -11.72 4.17
C SER A 100 -9.49 -13.07 4.83
N VAL A 101 -8.72 -13.41 5.86
CA VAL A 101 -8.78 -14.70 6.53
C VAL A 101 -9.05 -14.48 8.01
N GLY A 102 -10.01 -15.23 8.56
CA GLY A 102 -10.38 -15.14 9.97
C GLY A 102 -11.26 -13.94 10.28
N ASP A 103 -11.59 -13.79 11.55
CA ASP A 103 -12.46 -12.73 12.05
C ASP A 103 -11.67 -11.56 12.65
N ARG A 104 -10.50 -11.27 12.08
CA ARG A 104 -9.66 -10.19 12.60
C ARG A 104 -10.18 -8.84 12.15
N PRO A 105 -10.13 -7.83 13.04
CA PRO A 105 -10.55 -6.48 12.65
C PRO A 105 -9.58 -5.85 11.66
N SER A 106 -10.09 -4.90 10.90
CA SER A 106 -9.26 -4.10 10.00
C SER A 106 -8.24 -3.30 10.79
N LYS A 107 -7.06 -3.11 10.19
CA LYS A 107 -6.02 -2.26 10.76
C LYS A 107 -6.08 -0.90 10.09
N HIS A 108 -5.90 0.14 10.87
CA HIS A 108 -5.93 1.51 10.38
C HIS A 108 -4.61 2.21 10.71
N GLY A 109 -4.23 3.12 9.86
CA GLY A 109 -3.02 3.89 10.05
C GLY A 109 -2.92 5.04 9.06
N THR A 110 -1.69 5.51 8.87
CA THR A 110 -1.40 6.57 7.93
C THR A 110 -0.36 6.11 6.93
N PHE A 111 -0.32 6.76 5.79
CA PHE A 111 0.69 6.44 4.79
C PHE A 111 1.25 7.71 4.17
N LYS A 112 2.43 7.58 3.63
CA LYS A 112 3.08 8.59 2.83
C LYS A 112 3.66 7.91 1.59
N ALA A 113 3.30 8.41 0.43
CA ALA A 113 3.82 7.91 -0.84
C ALA A 113 4.63 9.01 -1.51
N VAL A 114 5.87 8.70 -1.84
CA VAL A 114 6.78 9.63 -2.50
C VAL A 114 7.08 9.06 -3.87
N ARG A 115 7.02 9.91 -4.90
CA ARG A 115 7.35 9.47 -6.26
C ARG A 115 8.77 8.94 -6.28
N GLY A 116 8.90 7.68 -6.69
CA GLY A 116 10.20 7.03 -6.79
C GLY A 116 11.00 7.60 -7.93
N GLY A 117 12.29 7.81 -7.70
CA GLY A 117 13.19 8.13 -8.76
C GLY A 117 13.33 6.93 -9.72
N THR A 118 13.56 7.20 -10.93
CA THR A 118 13.81 6.16 -11.92
C THR A 118 15.18 5.57 -11.80
#